data_a6c749dad4e6379aae76b9eeb6fd7e1b
#
_entry.id   a6c749dad4e6379aae76b9eeb6fd7e1b
#
_cell.length_a   1.000
_cell.length_b   1.000
_cell.length_c   1.000
_cell.angle_alpha   90.00
_cell.angle_beta   90.00
_cell.angle_gamma   90.00
#
_symmetry.space_group_name_H-M   'P 1'
#
loop_
_entity.id
_entity.type
_entity.pdbx_description
1 polymer ?
#
loop_
_entity_poly.entity_id
_entity_poly.type
_entity_poly.pdbx_seq_one_letter_code
_entity_poly.pdbx_strand_id
1 'polypeptide(L)'
;MKDFAYLYSPEEATYRFSETHPFNPIRLELTVSLLEAMHQLDDIPCIAPRHATDEELSLVHDQDYIAAVKAAGTGALTPLKAQMYGLGTEDTPLFQGMHSGASLLVGGTIEACDLVLSGQYKRTFHIGGGLHHGFRGRASGFCVYNDTAVAMAAMIEKYHCKILYVDTDAHHGDGVQWAFYNRKDVMTLSLHETGRYLFPGTGMVTERGSEEGYGFSWNVPLDAFTEDDSFLLAYETALFEACELFQPDLIITQNGADAHALDPLTHLSLTMKSYEQIPQIAVAAANKYTNGKIVALGGGGYDWYRVVPRAWSQVFAAMTGQAPFRGEIPTSWQKRWSGQETPPPTHWHDPTPLYPTIPRRPEIEEKNWETVKRLIWPFVSDERKKQLTATSPYSID
;
A
#
# COMPACT_ATOMS: atom_id res chain seq x y z
N MET A 1 -14.88 -19.63 10.50
CA MET A 1 -14.01 -18.56 10.01
C MET A 1 -14.18 -17.38 10.95
N LYS A 2 -13.11 -16.87 11.54
CA LYS A 2 -13.11 -15.64 12.33
C LYS A 2 -13.16 -14.43 11.39
N ASP A 3 -13.64 -13.29 11.86
CA ASP A 3 -13.82 -12.16 10.95
C ASP A 3 -12.52 -11.42 10.65
N PHE A 4 -11.66 -11.18 11.66
CA PHE A 4 -10.46 -10.36 11.51
C PHE A 4 -9.31 -10.80 12.43
N ALA A 5 -8.06 -10.63 11.98
CA ALA A 5 -6.85 -10.68 12.79
C ALA A 5 -5.90 -9.53 12.42
N TYR A 6 -5.19 -9.02 13.42
CA TYR A 6 -4.16 -8.00 13.30
C TYR A 6 -2.78 -8.64 13.41
N LEU A 7 -1.87 -8.29 12.50
CA LEU A 7 -0.50 -8.79 12.54
C LEU A 7 0.43 -7.64 12.90
N TYR A 8 1.15 -7.82 13.98
CA TYR A 8 2.13 -6.85 14.46
C TYR A 8 3.03 -7.48 15.52
N SER A 9 4.29 -7.07 15.52
CA SER A 9 5.24 -7.27 16.62
C SER A 9 6.11 -6.02 16.78
N PRO A 10 6.48 -5.62 18.00
CA PRO A 10 7.48 -4.56 18.21
C PRO A 10 8.83 -4.85 17.54
N GLU A 11 9.14 -6.11 17.24
CA GLU A 11 10.36 -6.52 16.53
C GLU A 11 10.41 -5.99 15.09
N GLU A 12 9.28 -5.66 14.47
CA GLU A 12 9.22 -5.04 13.13
C GLU A 12 9.92 -3.67 13.10
N ALA A 13 10.04 -3.00 14.26
CA ALA A 13 10.79 -1.76 14.40
C ALA A 13 12.31 -1.94 14.19
N THR A 14 12.82 -3.16 14.09
CA THR A 14 14.21 -3.45 13.72
C THR A 14 14.51 -3.17 12.25
N TYR A 15 13.48 -3.08 11.39
CA TYR A 15 13.62 -2.57 10.03
C TYR A 15 13.75 -1.04 10.07
N ARG A 16 14.95 -0.57 10.37
CA ARG A 16 15.24 0.85 10.62
C ARG A 16 16.55 1.26 9.94
N PHE A 17 16.50 2.23 9.06
CA PHE A 17 17.68 2.78 8.39
C PHE A 17 18.47 3.74 9.31
N SER A 18 17.85 4.83 9.73
CA SER A 18 18.41 5.80 10.68
C SER A 18 17.29 6.55 11.40
N GLU A 19 17.65 7.36 12.41
CA GLU A 19 16.67 8.19 13.15
C GLU A 19 16.02 9.27 12.27
N THR A 20 16.75 9.77 11.27
CA THR A 20 16.30 10.87 10.40
C THR A 20 15.80 10.40 9.05
N HIS A 21 15.83 9.10 8.79
CA HIS A 21 15.37 8.56 7.51
C HIS A 21 13.84 8.66 7.40
N PRO A 22 13.28 9.09 6.24
CA PRO A 22 11.84 9.26 6.07
C PRO A 22 11.04 7.99 6.40
N PHE A 23 11.51 6.83 5.98
CA PHE A 23 10.90 5.55 6.32
C PHE A 23 11.28 5.14 7.76
N ASN A 24 10.53 5.63 8.73
CA ASN A 24 10.80 5.40 10.14
C ASN A 24 9.75 4.47 10.76
N PRO A 25 10.16 3.36 11.41
CA PRO A 25 9.24 2.39 12.02
C PRO A 25 8.44 2.94 13.21
N ILE A 26 8.75 4.15 13.71
CA ILE A 26 7.92 4.81 14.73
C ILE A 26 6.44 4.90 14.33
N ARG A 27 6.16 4.89 13.01
CA ARG A 27 4.81 4.89 12.45
C ARG A 27 3.96 3.72 12.95
N LEU A 28 4.59 2.55 13.14
CA LEU A 28 3.94 1.35 13.67
C LEU A 28 3.51 1.58 15.12
N GLU A 29 4.43 2.04 15.97
CA GLU A 29 4.16 2.32 17.38
C GLU A 29 3.11 3.43 17.56
N LEU A 30 3.19 4.49 16.77
CA LEU A 30 2.21 5.57 16.78
C LEU A 30 0.80 5.04 16.50
N THR A 31 0.65 4.21 15.46
CA THR A 31 -0.66 3.64 15.09
C THR A 31 -1.17 2.64 16.13
N VAL A 32 -0.31 1.71 16.55
CA VAL A 32 -0.68 0.70 17.56
C VAL A 32 -1.10 1.36 18.86
N SER A 33 -0.29 2.32 19.36
CA SER A 33 -0.63 3.04 20.60
C SER A 33 -1.88 3.90 20.50
N LEU A 34 -2.25 4.37 19.28
CA LEU A 34 -3.52 5.07 19.06
C LEU A 34 -4.70 4.10 19.18
N LEU A 35 -4.61 2.94 18.55
CA LEU A 35 -5.63 1.89 18.65
C LEU A 35 -5.77 1.36 20.08
N GLU A 36 -4.65 1.18 20.81
CA GLU A 36 -4.65 0.83 22.24
C GLU A 36 -5.34 1.89 23.11
N ALA A 37 -5.02 3.17 22.89
CA ALA A 37 -5.66 4.26 23.64
C ALA A 37 -7.17 4.36 23.41
N MET A 38 -7.66 3.74 22.34
CA MET A 38 -9.08 3.62 22.00
C MET A 38 -9.68 2.26 22.40
N HIS A 39 -8.95 1.39 23.03
CA HIS A 39 -9.37 0.02 23.38
C HIS A 39 -9.79 -0.83 22.17
N GLN A 40 -9.23 -0.55 20.99
CA GLN A 40 -9.61 -1.23 19.76
C GLN A 40 -8.92 -2.60 19.61
N LEU A 41 -7.82 -2.83 20.32
CA LEU A 41 -7.06 -4.07 20.25
C LEU A 41 -7.41 -5.08 21.36
N ASP A 42 -8.21 -4.71 22.36
CA ASP A 42 -8.46 -5.51 23.56
C ASP A 42 -8.99 -6.93 23.25
N ASP A 43 -9.90 -7.05 22.28
CA ASP A 43 -10.52 -8.33 21.89
C ASP A 43 -10.09 -8.82 20.50
N ILE A 44 -9.12 -8.15 19.87
CA ILE A 44 -8.65 -8.51 18.53
C ILE A 44 -7.45 -9.46 18.63
N PRO A 45 -7.47 -10.61 17.94
CA PRO A 45 -6.29 -11.46 17.84
C PRO A 45 -5.14 -10.71 17.21
N CYS A 46 -4.07 -10.49 17.97
CA CYS A 46 -2.81 -9.98 17.49
C CYS A 46 -1.85 -11.15 17.27
N ILE A 47 -1.43 -11.35 16.04
CA ILE A 47 -0.54 -12.44 15.62
C ILE A 47 0.84 -11.87 15.36
N ALA A 48 1.85 -12.41 16.03
CA ALA A 48 3.23 -12.00 15.80
C ALA A 48 3.74 -12.56 14.47
N PRO A 49 4.30 -11.71 13.60
CA PRO A 49 4.95 -12.14 12.37
C PRO A 49 6.09 -13.14 12.64
N ARG A 50 6.30 -14.07 11.71
CA ARG A 50 7.49 -14.93 11.66
C ARG A 50 8.48 -14.41 10.61
N HIS A 51 9.71 -14.87 10.68
CA HIS A 51 10.64 -14.61 9.56
C HIS A 51 10.26 -15.45 8.34
N ALA A 52 10.39 -14.86 7.16
CA ALA A 52 10.35 -15.62 5.91
C ALA A 52 11.63 -16.47 5.78
N THR A 53 11.49 -17.66 5.18
CA THR A 53 12.64 -18.52 4.88
C THR A 53 13.34 -18.07 3.59
N ASP A 54 14.57 -18.53 3.36
CA ASP A 54 15.29 -18.25 2.11
C ASP A 54 14.57 -18.83 0.89
N GLU A 55 13.91 -19.98 1.06
CA GLU A 55 13.11 -20.61 0.02
C GLU A 55 11.91 -19.72 -0.36
N GLU A 56 11.21 -19.18 0.63
CA GLU A 56 10.11 -18.25 0.39
C GLU A 56 10.61 -16.97 -0.30
N LEU A 57 11.69 -16.37 0.18
CA LEU A 57 12.29 -15.19 -0.46
C LEU A 57 12.70 -15.46 -1.90
N SER A 58 13.22 -16.68 -2.19
CA SER A 58 13.69 -17.09 -3.53
C SER A 58 12.56 -17.25 -4.55
N LEU A 59 11.30 -17.20 -4.14
CA LEU A 59 10.16 -17.16 -5.07
C LEU A 59 10.15 -15.88 -5.93
N VAL A 60 10.74 -14.82 -5.42
CA VAL A 60 10.82 -13.51 -6.10
C VAL A 60 12.25 -13.02 -6.23
N HIS A 61 13.06 -13.15 -5.18
CA HIS A 61 14.41 -12.59 -5.12
C HIS A 61 15.48 -13.59 -5.52
N ASP A 62 16.50 -13.10 -6.25
CA ASP A 62 17.66 -13.90 -6.62
C ASP A 62 18.47 -14.31 -5.39
N GLN A 63 18.99 -15.54 -5.37
CA GLN A 63 19.77 -16.06 -4.25
C GLN A 63 21.04 -15.22 -3.97
N ASP A 64 21.68 -14.69 -5.01
CA ASP A 64 22.84 -13.81 -4.85
C ASP A 64 22.46 -12.49 -4.17
N TYR A 65 21.26 -11.96 -4.45
CA TYR A 65 20.73 -10.78 -3.78
C TYR A 65 20.43 -11.06 -2.30
N ILE A 66 19.77 -12.18 -1.99
CA ILE A 66 19.51 -12.60 -0.61
C ILE A 66 20.83 -12.74 0.17
N ALA A 67 21.83 -13.36 -0.43
CA ALA A 67 23.17 -13.49 0.18
C ALA A 67 23.82 -12.11 0.40
N ALA A 68 23.66 -11.16 -0.55
CA ALA A 68 24.16 -9.81 -0.41
C ALA A 68 23.48 -9.05 0.74
N VAL A 69 22.16 -9.16 0.90
CA VAL A 69 21.41 -8.56 2.02
C VAL A 69 21.86 -9.12 3.37
N LYS A 70 22.10 -10.44 3.48
CA LYS A 70 22.67 -11.07 4.68
C LYS A 70 24.06 -10.53 5.01
N ALA A 71 24.92 -10.42 4.00
CA ALA A 71 26.26 -9.85 4.17
C ALA A 71 26.21 -8.37 4.56
N ALA A 72 25.25 -7.61 4.01
CA ALA A 72 25.01 -6.20 4.37
C ALA A 72 24.66 -6.06 5.85
N GLY A 73 23.73 -6.88 6.34
CA GLY A 73 23.28 -6.87 7.74
C GLY A 73 24.33 -7.26 8.77
N THR A 74 25.43 -7.89 8.34
CA THR A 74 26.58 -8.25 9.20
C THR A 74 27.81 -7.34 9.00
N GLY A 75 27.70 -6.36 8.08
CA GLY A 75 28.86 -5.50 7.74
C GLY A 75 29.91 -6.18 6.86
N ALA A 76 29.64 -7.36 6.31
CA ALA A 76 30.57 -8.10 5.46
C ALA A 76 30.51 -7.69 3.98
N LEU A 77 29.51 -6.89 3.56
CA LEU A 77 29.36 -6.45 2.19
C LEU A 77 30.19 -5.19 1.91
N THR A 78 31.03 -5.24 0.86
CA THR A 78 31.78 -4.04 0.45
C THR A 78 30.88 -2.98 -0.17
N PRO A 79 31.20 -1.66 -0.04
CA PRO A 79 30.36 -0.60 -0.60
C PRO A 79 30.08 -0.75 -2.09
N LEU A 80 31.07 -1.14 -2.88
CA LEU A 80 30.93 -1.35 -4.32
C LEU A 80 29.93 -2.47 -4.65
N LYS A 81 29.99 -3.59 -3.91
CA LYS A 81 29.01 -4.68 -4.07
C LYS A 81 27.62 -4.26 -3.57
N ALA A 82 27.54 -3.50 -2.49
CA ALA A 82 26.26 -3.00 -1.99
C ALA A 82 25.52 -2.18 -3.06
N GLN A 83 26.21 -1.25 -3.72
CA GLN A 83 25.64 -0.41 -4.76
C GLN A 83 25.08 -1.21 -5.95
N MET A 84 25.72 -2.34 -6.32
CA MET A 84 25.20 -3.22 -7.40
C MET A 84 23.81 -3.78 -7.08
N TYR A 85 23.48 -3.90 -5.80
CA TYR A 85 22.19 -4.39 -5.30
C TYR A 85 21.25 -3.26 -4.79
N GLY A 86 21.57 -2.00 -5.08
CA GLY A 86 20.77 -0.86 -4.59
C GLY A 86 20.86 -0.64 -3.08
N LEU A 87 21.83 -1.27 -2.42
CA LEU A 87 22.06 -1.17 -0.96
C LEU A 87 23.14 -0.14 -0.66
N GLY A 88 23.08 0.49 0.53
CA GLY A 88 24.03 1.52 0.95
C GLY A 88 23.89 2.83 0.19
N THR A 89 22.73 3.09 -0.40
CA THR A 89 22.34 4.37 -1.00
C THR A 89 21.69 5.28 0.05
N GLU A 90 21.39 6.52 -0.31
CA GLU A 90 20.60 7.42 0.56
C GLU A 90 19.18 6.85 0.80
N ASP A 91 18.57 6.21 -0.21
CA ASP A 91 17.25 5.59 -0.11
C ASP A 91 17.24 4.29 0.71
N THR A 92 18.33 3.53 0.67
CA THR A 92 18.41 2.23 1.34
C THR A 92 19.77 2.08 2.03
N PRO A 93 20.03 2.87 3.09
CA PRO A 93 21.26 2.79 3.87
C PRO A 93 21.42 1.42 4.52
N LEU A 94 22.67 1.00 4.71
CA LEU A 94 22.97 -0.26 5.40
C LEU A 94 22.66 -0.14 6.90
N PHE A 95 22.09 -1.18 7.47
CA PHE A 95 21.87 -1.29 8.91
C PHE A 95 22.10 -2.72 9.40
N GLN A 96 22.48 -2.83 10.67
CA GLN A 96 22.73 -4.12 11.30
C GLN A 96 21.42 -4.94 11.39
N GLY A 97 21.45 -6.21 11.02
CA GLY A 97 20.27 -7.07 11.03
C GLY A 97 19.32 -6.84 9.85
N MET A 98 19.77 -6.17 8.76
CA MET A 98 18.93 -5.84 7.59
C MET A 98 18.12 -7.04 7.07
N HIS A 99 18.77 -8.21 6.89
CA HIS A 99 18.08 -9.42 6.47
C HIS A 99 17.00 -9.85 7.48
N SER A 100 17.33 -9.84 8.77
CA SER A 100 16.39 -10.25 9.83
C SER A 100 15.17 -9.34 9.86
N GLY A 101 15.37 -8.01 9.89
CA GLY A 101 14.26 -7.06 9.86
C GLY A 101 13.40 -7.19 8.60
N ALA A 102 14.04 -7.25 7.43
CA ALA A 102 13.31 -7.38 6.17
C ALA A 102 12.56 -8.73 6.04
N SER A 103 13.17 -9.85 6.44
CA SER A 103 12.52 -11.18 6.39
C SER A 103 11.36 -11.30 7.37
N LEU A 104 11.39 -10.57 8.49
CA LEU A 104 10.26 -10.52 9.43
C LEU A 104 9.03 -9.87 8.79
N LEU A 105 9.21 -8.74 8.10
CA LEU A 105 8.11 -8.09 7.38
C LEU A 105 7.55 -8.98 6.26
N VAL A 106 8.41 -9.64 5.50
CA VAL A 106 7.98 -10.60 4.47
C VAL A 106 7.17 -11.75 5.07
N GLY A 107 7.67 -12.35 6.14
CA GLY A 107 7.00 -13.47 6.81
C GLY A 107 5.64 -13.08 7.40
N GLY A 108 5.51 -11.85 7.90
CA GLY A 108 4.23 -11.30 8.37
C GLY A 108 3.20 -11.19 7.25
N THR A 109 3.60 -10.71 6.07
CA THR A 109 2.69 -10.60 4.91
C THR A 109 2.31 -11.97 4.36
N ILE A 110 3.24 -12.95 4.33
CA ILE A 110 2.92 -14.34 3.98
C ILE A 110 1.88 -14.91 4.95
N GLU A 111 2.10 -14.75 6.24
CA GLU A 111 1.18 -15.23 7.29
C GLU A 111 -0.20 -14.58 7.16
N ALA A 112 -0.26 -13.26 6.94
CA ALA A 112 -1.51 -12.54 6.75
C ALA A 112 -2.33 -13.11 5.59
N CYS A 113 -1.69 -13.42 4.46
CA CYS A 113 -2.33 -14.00 3.28
C CYS A 113 -2.77 -15.45 3.53
N ASP A 114 -1.93 -16.25 4.18
CA ASP A 114 -2.20 -17.65 4.48
C ASP A 114 -3.40 -17.82 5.43
N LEU A 115 -3.50 -16.98 6.45
CA LEU A 115 -4.63 -16.96 7.39
C LEU A 115 -5.98 -16.70 6.69
N VAL A 116 -5.98 -15.89 5.63
CA VAL A 116 -7.18 -15.60 4.85
C VAL A 116 -7.49 -16.73 3.86
N LEU A 117 -6.51 -17.19 3.09
CA LEU A 117 -6.73 -18.23 2.08
C LEU A 117 -7.01 -19.60 2.68
N SER A 118 -6.41 -19.94 3.83
CA SER A 118 -6.74 -21.16 4.58
C SER A 118 -8.15 -21.14 5.20
N GLY A 119 -8.82 -19.98 5.20
CA GLY A 119 -10.15 -19.82 5.76
C GLY A 119 -10.19 -19.69 7.29
N GLN A 120 -9.06 -19.44 7.95
CA GLN A 120 -9.04 -19.16 9.39
C GLN A 120 -9.68 -17.81 9.70
N TYR A 121 -9.36 -16.80 8.88
CA TYR A 121 -9.90 -15.44 8.97
C TYR A 121 -10.46 -15.00 7.62
N LYS A 122 -11.41 -14.05 7.65
CA LYS A 122 -11.87 -13.38 6.42
C LYS A 122 -10.95 -12.26 6.01
N ARG A 123 -10.42 -11.53 7.00
CA ARG A 123 -9.64 -10.32 6.83
C ARG A 123 -8.45 -10.31 7.74
N THR A 124 -7.34 -9.78 7.25
CA THR A 124 -6.15 -9.55 8.06
C THR A 124 -5.56 -8.18 7.75
N PHE A 125 -4.90 -7.58 8.73
CA PHE A 125 -4.13 -6.36 8.53
C PHE A 125 -2.72 -6.55 9.09
N HIS A 126 -1.72 -6.51 8.22
CA HIS A 126 -0.30 -6.50 8.58
C HIS A 126 0.25 -5.09 8.37
N ILE A 127 0.39 -4.34 9.47
CA ILE A 127 0.74 -2.92 9.42
C ILE A 127 2.18 -2.67 8.96
N GLY A 128 3.11 -3.61 9.21
CA GLY A 128 4.51 -3.49 8.80
C GLY A 128 4.77 -3.83 7.34
N GLY A 129 3.80 -4.43 6.63
CA GLY A 129 3.91 -4.79 5.22
C GLY A 129 3.79 -3.60 4.27
N GLY A 130 3.93 -3.88 2.97
CA GLY A 130 3.76 -2.91 1.90
C GLY A 130 5.07 -2.35 1.34
N LEU A 131 6.11 -3.16 1.26
CA LEU A 131 7.42 -2.80 0.69
C LEU A 131 7.43 -3.05 -0.84
N HIS A 132 6.69 -2.26 -1.58
CA HIS A 132 6.31 -2.50 -2.97
C HIS A 132 7.39 -2.18 -4.03
N HIS A 133 8.51 -1.55 -3.65
CA HIS A 133 9.57 -1.17 -4.59
C HIS A 133 10.73 -2.17 -4.70
N GLY A 134 10.80 -3.19 -3.85
CA GLY A 134 11.84 -4.21 -3.92
C GLY A 134 11.79 -4.98 -5.23
N PHE A 135 12.91 -5.05 -5.96
CA PHE A 135 13.05 -5.80 -7.20
C PHE A 135 13.66 -7.17 -6.96
N ARG A 136 13.61 -8.02 -7.98
CA ARG A 136 14.16 -9.37 -7.97
C ARG A 136 15.61 -9.42 -7.47
N GLY A 137 16.48 -8.54 -7.95
CA GLY A 137 17.91 -8.53 -7.64
C GLY A 137 18.41 -7.25 -7.00
N ARG A 138 17.53 -6.36 -6.52
CA ARG A 138 17.97 -5.10 -5.91
C ARG A 138 16.94 -4.47 -5.00
N ALA A 139 17.43 -3.74 -3.99
CA ALA A 139 16.63 -2.83 -3.19
C ALA A 139 16.29 -1.55 -3.97
N SER A 140 15.17 -0.93 -3.64
CA SER A 140 14.71 0.33 -4.25
C SER A 140 13.67 0.99 -3.32
N GLY A 141 13.59 2.32 -3.31
CA GLY A 141 12.52 3.07 -2.63
C GLY A 141 12.28 2.61 -1.19
N PHE A 142 13.32 2.54 -0.38
CA PHE A 142 13.26 2.08 1.03
C PHE A 142 12.94 0.58 1.21
N CYS A 143 12.75 -0.18 0.14
CA CYS A 143 12.34 -1.59 0.18
C CYS A 143 13.53 -2.52 -0.09
N VAL A 144 13.93 -3.29 0.93
CA VAL A 144 14.98 -4.32 0.80
C VAL A 144 14.41 -5.55 0.13
N TYR A 145 13.38 -6.17 0.68
CA TYR A 145 12.61 -7.23 0.03
C TYR A 145 11.22 -6.73 -0.30
N ASN A 146 10.59 -7.33 -1.30
CA ASN A 146 9.21 -7.06 -1.67
C ASN A 146 8.30 -8.08 -0.97
N ASP A 147 7.82 -7.72 0.21
CA ASP A 147 6.99 -8.59 1.04
C ASP A 147 5.70 -9.02 0.34
N THR A 148 5.07 -8.08 -0.35
CA THR A 148 3.83 -8.32 -1.09
C THR A 148 4.04 -9.30 -2.23
N ALA A 149 5.08 -9.09 -3.05
CA ALA A 149 5.35 -9.97 -4.17
C ALA A 149 5.72 -11.38 -3.71
N VAL A 150 6.53 -11.51 -2.65
CA VAL A 150 6.89 -12.82 -2.09
C VAL A 150 5.66 -13.53 -1.54
N ALA A 151 4.80 -12.83 -0.79
CA ALA A 151 3.57 -13.40 -0.24
C ALA A 151 2.63 -13.87 -1.37
N MET A 152 2.43 -13.06 -2.39
CA MET A 152 1.59 -13.42 -3.54
C MET A 152 2.14 -14.67 -4.26
N ALA A 153 3.44 -14.71 -4.52
CA ALA A 153 4.07 -15.88 -5.15
C ALA A 153 3.88 -17.16 -4.32
N ALA A 154 4.11 -17.08 -3.00
CA ALA A 154 3.91 -18.19 -2.08
C ALA A 154 2.45 -18.68 -2.04
N MET A 155 1.49 -17.75 -2.03
CA MET A 155 0.06 -18.09 -2.00
C MET A 155 -0.40 -18.72 -3.30
N ILE A 156 0.07 -18.24 -4.43
CA ILE A 156 -0.27 -18.82 -5.74
C ILE A 156 0.29 -20.24 -5.86
N GLU A 157 1.53 -20.47 -5.43
CA GLU A 157 2.10 -21.81 -5.42
C GLU A 157 1.32 -22.77 -4.53
N LYS A 158 0.89 -22.32 -3.35
CA LYS A 158 0.20 -23.14 -2.37
C LYS A 158 -1.29 -23.38 -2.68
N TYR A 159 -2.01 -22.33 -3.16
CA TYR A 159 -3.47 -22.35 -3.29
C TYR A 159 -3.97 -22.34 -4.73
N HIS A 160 -3.10 -22.13 -5.72
CA HIS A 160 -3.46 -22.01 -7.15
C HIS A 160 -4.58 -20.98 -7.38
N CYS A 161 -4.47 -19.82 -6.71
CA CYS A 161 -5.49 -18.78 -6.67
C CYS A 161 -5.11 -17.56 -7.52
N LYS A 162 -6.11 -16.73 -7.82
CA LYS A 162 -5.98 -15.44 -8.50
C LYS A 162 -5.97 -14.32 -7.48
N ILE A 163 -4.94 -13.47 -7.51
CA ILE A 163 -4.78 -12.37 -6.56
C ILE A 163 -4.83 -11.02 -7.27
N LEU A 164 -5.72 -10.15 -6.80
CA LEU A 164 -5.74 -8.74 -7.18
C LEU A 164 -4.97 -7.94 -6.11
N TYR A 165 -3.87 -7.33 -6.53
CA TYR A 165 -3.13 -6.35 -5.73
C TYR A 165 -3.59 -4.95 -6.07
N VAL A 166 -3.94 -4.18 -5.06
CA VAL A 166 -4.46 -2.81 -5.17
C VAL A 166 -3.59 -1.88 -4.35
N ASP A 167 -2.99 -0.91 -5.02
CA ASP A 167 -2.00 0.01 -4.45
C ASP A 167 -2.52 1.44 -4.50
N THR A 168 -2.64 2.08 -3.35
CA THR A 168 -3.04 3.49 -3.19
C THR A 168 -1.96 4.34 -2.54
N ASP A 169 -0.72 3.83 -2.50
CA ASP A 169 0.47 4.62 -2.20
C ASP A 169 0.64 5.70 -3.27
N ALA A 170 1.17 6.86 -2.90
CA ALA A 170 1.41 7.93 -3.88
C ALA A 170 2.48 7.56 -4.91
N HIS A 171 3.34 6.59 -4.59
CA HIS A 171 4.36 6.07 -5.51
C HIS A 171 3.86 4.83 -6.25
N HIS A 172 4.21 4.70 -7.52
CA HIS A 172 3.89 3.51 -8.31
C HIS A 172 4.51 2.24 -7.70
N GLY A 173 3.70 1.20 -7.47
CA GLY A 173 4.15 -0.10 -6.98
C GLY A 173 4.91 -0.91 -8.02
N ASP A 174 6.03 -0.36 -8.49
CA ASP A 174 6.81 -0.87 -9.61
C ASP A 174 7.39 -2.27 -9.36
N GLY A 175 7.92 -2.52 -8.15
CA GLY A 175 8.47 -3.83 -7.80
C GLY A 175 7.44 -4.95 -7.88
N VAL A 176 6.22 -4.71 -7.41
CA VAL A 176 5.12 -5.69 -7.51
C VAL A 176 4.68 -5.85 -8.96
N GLN A 177 4.49 -4.74 -9.69
CA GLN A 177 4.13 -4.79 -11.11
C GLN A 177 5.10 -5.65 -11.91
N TRP A 178 6.41 -5.39 -11.79
CA TRP A 178 7.43 -6.11 -12.58
C TRP A 178 7.60 -7.57 -12.18
N ALA A 179 7.33 -7.94 -10.90
CA ALA A 179 7.38 -9.33 -10.46
C ALA A 179 6.33 -10.21 -11.18
N PHE A 180 5.20 -9.62 -11.60
CA PHE A 180 4.08 -10.36 -12.18
C PHE A 180 3.67 -9.88 -13.58
N TYR A 181 4.53 -9.12 -14.26
CA TYR A 181 4.19 -8.41 -15.50
C TYR A 181 3.77 -9.34 -16.66
N ASN A 182 4.21 -10.60 -16.66
CA ASN A 182 3.89 -11.61 -17.66
C ASN A 182 2.95 -12.71 -17.14
N ARG A 183 2.29 -12.52 -15.98
CA ARG A 183 1.44 -13.53 -15.33
C ARG A 183 -0.03 -13.15 -15.42
N LYS A 184 -0.89 -14.19 -15.63
CA LYS A 184 -2.36 -14.04 -15.70
C LYS A 184 -3.10 -14.38 -14.41
N ASP A 185 -2.42 -14.90 -13.41
CA ASP A 185 -2.95 -15.25 -12.09
C ASP A 185 -2.78 -14.12 -11.07
N VAL A 186 -2.13 -13.03 -11.47
CA VAL A 186 -2.03 -11.79 -10.72
C VAL A 186 -2.53 -10.63 -11.55
N MET A 187 -3.34 -9.78 -10.94
CA MET A 187 -3.64 -8.46 -11.48
C MET A 187 -3.12 -7.39 -10.51
N THR A 188 -2.42 -6.40 -11.02
CA THR A 188 -1.99 -5.22 -10.26
C THR A 188 -2.79 -4.00 -10.68
N LEU A 189 -3.29 -3.23 -9.71
CA LEU A 189 -3.94 -1.93 -9.89
C LEU A 189 -3.23 -0.93 -8.99
N SER A 190 -2.53 0.05 -9.58
CA SER A 190 -1.84 1.10 -8.84
C SER A 190 -2.39 2.48 -9.22
N LEU A 191 -2.87 3.23 -8.21
CA LEU A 191 -3.22 4.64 -8.35
C LEU A 191 -2.13 5.46 -7.67
N HIS A 192 -1.43 6.28 -8.44
CA HIS A 192 -0.23 6.95 -7.96
C HIS A 192 -0.05 8.32 -8.65
N GLU A 193 0.72 9.19 -8.04
CA GLU A 193 1.13 10.42 -8.72
C GLU A 193 1.98 10.08 -9.96
N THR A 194 1.71 10.76 -11.05
CA THR A 194 2.37 10.47 -12.33
C THR A 194 3.89 10.45 -12.22
N GLY A 195 4.50 9.40 -12.73
CA GLY A 195 5.95 9.22 -12.82
C GLY A 195 6.69 10.28 -13.66
N ARG A 196 6.00 11.30 -14.17
CA ARG A 196 6.63 12.45 -14.83
C ARG A 196 7.45 13.29 -13.86
N TYR A 197 7.09 13.33 -12.60
CA TYR A 197 7.76 14.12 -11.56
C TYR A 197 8.01 13.36 -10.28
N LEU A 198 7.36 12.21 -10.06
CA LEU A 198 7.54 11.44 -8.85
C LEU A 198 8.31 10.13 -9.12
N PHE A 199 9.15 9.73 -8.16
CA PHE A 199 9.74 8.40 -8.12
C PHE A 199 8.63 7.31 -8.19
N PRO A 200 8.83 6.19 -8.85
CA PRO A 200 10.03 5.72 -9.55
C PRO A 200 10.11 6.15 -11.04
N GLY A 201 9.21 6.96 -11.55
CA GLY A 201 9.21 7.41 -12.93
C GLY A 201 8.53 6.45 -13.91
N THR A 202 7.79 5.44 -13.41
CA THR A 202 7.07 4.40 -14.16
C THR A 202 5.58 4.44 -13.84
N GLY A 203 4.81 3.44 -14.27
CA GLY A 203 3.38 3.36 -14.01
C GLY A 203 2.53 4.13 -15.03
N MET A 204 2.94 4.14 -16.29
CA MET A 204 2.13 4.74 -17.35
C MET A 204 0.88 3.88 -17.63
N VAL A 205 -0.22 4.53 -18.03
CA VAL A 205 -1.46 3.84 -18.41
C VAL A 205 -1.27 2.80 -19.53
N THR A 206 -0.16 2.87 -20.25
CA THR A 206 0.22 1.94 -21.33
C THR A 206 1.03 0.74 -20.85
N GLU A 207 1.49 0.72 -19.61
CA GLU A 207 2.14 -0.44 -18.99
C GLU A 207 1.06 -1.40 -18.54
N ARG A 208 0.73 -2.39 -19.39
CA ARG A 208 -0.46 -3.25 -19.25
C ARG A 208 -0.15 -4.73 -19.06
N GLY A 209 1.09 -5.06 -18.76
CA GLY A 209 1.56 -6.44 -18.76
C GLY A 209 2.08 -6.89 -20.11
N SER A 210 2.63 -8.08 -20.15
CA SER A 210 3.16 -8.73 -21.37
C SER A 210 2.77 -10.20 -21.40
N GLU A 211 2.89 -10.84 -22.57
CA GLU A 211 2.62 -12.26 -22.76
C GLU A 211 1.23 -12.66 -22.20
N GLU A 212 1.16 -13.67 -21.32
CA GLU A 212 -0.09 -14.09 -20.67
C GLU A 212 -0.62 -13.07 -19.65
N GLY A 213 0.24 -12.17 -19.16
CA GLY A 213 -0.10 -11.08 -18.25
C GLY A 213 -0.65 -9.83 -18.91
N TYR A 214 -0.73 -9.80 -20.27
CA TYR A 214 -1.27 -8.62 -20.97
C TYR A 214 -2.73 -8.35 -20.57
N GLY A 215 -2.99 -7.13 -20.09
CA GLY A 215 -4.30 -6.69 -19.61
C GLY A 215 -4.46 -6.80 -18.08
N PHE A 216 -3.49 -7.36 -17.36
CA PHE A 216 -3.54 -7.55 -15.91
C PHE A 216 -2.57 -6.66 -15.11
N SER A 217 -1.96 -5.66 -15.75
CA SER A 217 -1.25 -4.57 -15.07
C SER A 217 -1.95 -3.26 -15.37
N TRP A 218 -2.57 -2.67 -14.35
CA TRP A 218 -3.37 -1.46 -14.48
C TRP A 218 -2.75 -0.31 -13.70
N ASN A 219 -2.55 0.81 -14.37
CA ASN A 219 -1.94 2.02 -13.83
C ASN A 219 -2.83 3.23 -14.05
N VAL A 220 -3.10 3.96 -12.97
CA VAL A 220 -3.82 5.24 -12.98
C VAL A 220 -2.86 6.33 -12.52
N PRO A 221 -1.96 6.81 -13.41
CA PRO A 221 -1.11 7.95 -13.09
C PRO A 221 -1.95 9.22 -13.00
N LEU A 222 -2.03 9.77 -11.79
CA LEU A 222 -2.79 10.97 -11.44
C LEU A 222 -1.92 12.21 -11.54
N ASP A 223 -2.50 13.35 -11.90
CA ASP A 223 -1.77 14.63 -11.88
C ASP A 223 -1.45 15.03 -10.43
N ALA A 224 -0.33 15.73 -10.24
CA ALA A 224 -0.02 16.38 -8.98
C ALA A 224 -1.19 17.28 -8.54
N PHE A 225 -1.39 17.41 -7.23
CA PHE A 225 -2.50 18.15 -6.62
C PHE A 225 -3.88 17.55 -6.86
N THR A 226 -3.97 16.27 -7.22
CA THR A 226 -5.24 15.54 -7.22
C THR A 226 -5.86 15.54 -5.84
N GLU A 227 -7.11 15.96 -5.74
CA GLU A 227 -7.88 16.04 -4.50
C GLU A 227 -8.82 14.84 -4.31
N ASP A 228 -9.45 14.75 -3.13
CA ASP A 228 -10.24 13.60 -2.67
C ASP A 228 -11.26 13.08 -3.69
N ASP A 229 -12.13 13.95 -4.22
CA ASP A 229 -13.25 13.50 -5.05
C ASP A 229 -12.77 12.87 -6.37
N SER A 230 -11.73 13.47 -6.97
CA SER A 230 -11.12 12.95 -8.19
C SER A 230 -10.41 11.63 -7.96
N PHE A 231 -9.68 11.51 -6.85
CA PHE A 231 -9.00 10.26 -6.48
C PHE A 231 -10.00 9.14 -6.19
N LEU A 232 -11.00 9.40 -5.36
CA LEU A 232 -11.99 8.41 -4.95
C LEU A 232 -12.82 7.89 -6.13
N LEU A 233 -13.22 8.79 -7.05
CA LEU A 233 -13.92 8.39 -8.28
C LEU A 233 -13.05 7.48 -9.15
N ALA A 234 -11.78 7.85 -9.34
CA ALA A 234 -10.83 7.05 -10.10
C ALA A 234 -10.60 5.68 -9.44
N TYR A 235 -10.41 5.65 -8.13
CA TYR A 235 -10.18 4.46 -7.35
C TYR A 235 -11.35 3.49 -7.40
N GLU A 236 -12.54 3.96 -7.04
CA GLU A 236 -13.75 3.12 -7.03
C GLU A 236 -14.02 2.54 -8.41
N THR A 237 -13.96 3.39 -9.45
CA THR A 237 -14.21 2.95 -10.82
C THR A 237 -13.19 1.89 -11.25
N ALA A 238 -11.89 2.15 -11.10
CA ALA A 238 -10.87 1.22 -11.55
C ALA A 238 -10.89 -0.10 -10.75
N LEU A 239 -11.11 -0.04 -9.44
CA LEU A 239 -11.16 -1.23 -8.58
C LEU A 239 -12.31 -2.16 -8.95
N PHE A 240 -13.51 -1.63 -9.11
CA PHE A 240 -14.66 -2.47 -9.44
C PHE A 240 -14.57 -3.05 -10.85
N GLU A 241 -14.06 -2.31 -11.83
CA GLU A 241 -13.81 -2.83 -13.18
C GLU A 241 -12.68 -3.90 -13.17
N ALA A 242 -11.63 -3.71 -12.38
CA ALA A 242 -10.58 -4.71 -12.21
C ALA A 242 -11.13 -6.01 -11.60
N CYS A 243 -11.94 -5.90 -10.55
CA CYS A 243 -12.58 -7.06 -9.94
C CYS A 243 -13.53 -7.80 -10.92
N GLU A 244 -14.32 -7.05 -11.69
CA GLU A 244 -15.24 -7.62 -12.67
C GLU A 244 -14.50 -8.36 -13.79
N LEU A 245 -13.42 -7.77 -14.30
CA LEU A 245 -12.59 -8.37 -15.35
C LEU A 245 -11.84 -9.60 -14.84
N PHE A 246 -11.20 -9.46 -13.67
CA PHE A 246 -10.22 -10.44 -13.20
C PHE A 246 -10.84 -11.57 -12.37
N GLN A 247 -11.95 -11.31 -11.65
CA GLN A 247 -12.59 -12.27 -10.74
C GLN A 247 -11.58 -12.90 -9.75
N PRO A 248 -11.03 -12.12 -8.81
CA PRO A 248 -10.00 -12.58 -7.89
C PRO A 248 -10.54 -13.51 -6.80
N ASP A 249 -9.68 -14.39 -6.27
CA ASP A 249 -9.92 -15.19 -5.07
C ASP A 249 -9.55 -14.43 -3.78
N LEU A 250 -8.60 -13.48 -3.89
CA LEU A 250 -8.10 -12.65 -2.81
C LEU A 250 -7.82 -11.23 -3.32
N ILE A 251 -8.16 -10.22 -2.52
CA ILE A 251 -7.69 -8.83 -2.69
C ILE A 251 -6.62 -8.55 -1.65
N ILE A 252 -5.48 -7.99 -2.07
CA ILE A 252 -4.45 -7.44 -1.19
C ILE A 252 -4.38 -5.94 -1.44
N THR A 253 -4.48 -5.13 -0.38
CA THR A 253 -4.39 -3.67 -0.50
C THR A 253 -3.13 -3.14 0.15
N GLN A 254 -2.40 -2.28 -0.56
CA GLN A 254 -1.39 -1.41 0.01
C GLN A 254 -2.03 -0.07 0.34
N ASN A 255 -1.87 0.37 1.57
CA ASN A 255 -2.53 1.55 2.12
C ASN A 255 -1.48 2.61 2.49
N GLY A 256 -0.70 3.06 1.52
CA GLY A 256 0.22 4.18 1.70
C GLY A 256 -0.53 5.41 2.21
N ALA A 257 0.05 6.11 3.17
CA ALA A 257 -0.51 7.33 3.74
C ALA A 257 0.10 8.60 3.13
N ASP A 258 0.98 8.43 2.16
CA ASP A 258 1.79 9.49 1.55
C ASP A 258 1.09 10.28 0.42
N ALA A 259 -0.10 9.86 -0.02
CA ALA A 259 -0.94 10.67 -0.90
C ALA A 259 -1.61 11.87 -0.19
N HIS A 260 -1.43 12.01 1.13
CA HIS A 260 -2.01 13.09 1.92
C HIS A 260 -1.31 14.42 1.67
N ALA A 261 -2.07 15.52 1.62
CA ALA A 261 -1.56 16.87 1.35
C ALA A 261 -0.48 17.38 2.33
N LEU A 262 -0.32 16.76 3.48
CA LEU A 262 0.74 17.07 4.46
C LEU A 262 1.99 16.21 4.30
N ASP A 263 1.99 15.25 3.39
CA ASP A 263 3.16 14.40 3.19
C ASP A 263 4.31 15.18 2.54
N PRO A 264 5.54 15.05 3.06
CA PRO A 264 6.66 15.84 2.55
C PRO A 264 7.29 15.31 1.26
N LEU A 265 6.95 14.10 0.80
CA LEU A 265 7.62 13.46 -0.34
C LEU A 265 6.78 13.42 -1.61
N THR A 266 5.50 13.84 -1.57
CA THR A 266 4.57 13.74 -2.69
C THR A 266 3.80 15.04 -2.91
N HIS A 267 3.03 15.12 -3.99
CA HIS A 267 2.27 16.32 -4.34
C HIS A 267 0.77 16.03 -4.52
N LEU A 268 0.30 14.83 -4.20
CA LEU A 268 -1.13 14.57 -4.13
C LEU A 268 -1.74 15.37 -2.97
N SER A 269 -3.01 15.70 -3.07
CA SER A 269 -3.67 16.60 -2.13
C SER A 269 -4.87 15.94 -1.44
N LEU A 270 -4.72 14.66 -1.07
CA LEU A 270 -5.76 13.97 -0.33
C LEU A 270 -5.83 14.47 1.12
N THR A 271 -7.01 14.35 1.69
CA THR A 271 -7.28 14.60 3.10
C THR A 271 -7.71 13.32 3.82
N MET A 272 -7.92 13.37 5.12
CA MET A 272 -8.46 12.23 5.87
C MET A 272 -9.83 11.77 5.36
N LYS A 273 -10.52 12.55 4.51
CA LYS A 273 -11.74 12.11 3.82
C LYS A 273 -11.48 10.91 2.91
N SER A 274 -10.39 10.93 2.13
CA SER A 274 -10.03 9.80 1.29
C SER A 274 -9.59 8.60 2.12
N TYR A 275 -8.79 8.80 3.14
CA TYR A 275 -8.33 7.70 4.01
C TYR A 275 -9.45 7.03 4.81
N GLU A 276 -10.54 7.73 5.06
CA GLU A 276 -11.78 7.13 5.59
C GLU A 276 -12.46 6.24 4.55
N GLN A 277 -12.50 6.65 3.27
CA GLN A 277 -13.29 5.99 2.22
C GLN A 277 -12.54 4.88 1.47
N ILE A 278 -11.24 5.05 1.19
CA ILE A 278 -10.43 4.07 0.46
C ILE A 278 -10.57 2.64 1.03
N PRO A 279 -10.36 2.40 2.33
CA PRO A 279 -10.47 1.05 2.87
C PRO A 279 -11.91 0.54 2.90
N GLN A 280 -12.91 1.41 3.02
CA GLN A 280 -14.32 1.01 2.96
C GLN A 280 -14.70 0.52 1.56
N ILE A 281 -14.24 1.21 0.51
CA ILE A 281 -14.43 0.82 -0.88
C ILE A 281 -13.75 -0.53 -1.16
N ALA A 282 -12.52 -0.73 -0.67
CA ALA A 282 -11.81 -2.00 -0.79
C ALA A 282 -12.55 -3.17 -0.13
N VAL A 283 -13.05 -2.96 1.08
CA VAL A 283 -13.85 -3.97 1.80
C VAL A 283 -15.18 -4.24 1.08
N ALA A 284 -15.82 -3.23 0.51
CA ALA A 284 -17.04 -3.41 -0.30
C ALA A 284 -16.75 -4.27 -1.56
N ALA A 285 -15.65 -4.00 -2.25
CA ALA A 285 -15.21 -4.82 -3.38
C ALA A 285 -14.92 -6.26 -2.95
N ALA A 286 -14.20 -6.46 -1.85
CA ALA A 286 -13.92 -7.79 -1.31
C ALA A 286 -15.20 -8.55 -0.94
N ASN A 287 -16.15 -7.90 -0.30
CA ASN A 287 -17.44 -8.52 0.03
C ASN A 287 -18.19 -8.98 -1.22
N LYS A 288 -18.12 -8.22 -2.30
CA LYS A 288 -18.80 -8.53 -3.57
C LYS A 288 -18.11 -9.62 -4.37
N TYR A 289 -16.78 -9.63 -4.45
CA TYR A 289 -16.05 -10.44 -5.42
C TYR A 289 -15.25 -11.60 -4.81
N THR A 290 -14.81 -11.49 -3.53
CA THR A 290 -13.96 -12.50 -2.88
C THR A 290 -14.59 -13.13 -1.63
N ASN A 291 -15.90 -13.00 -1.44
CA ASN A 291 -16.59 -13.43 -0.22
C ASN A 291 -16.00 -12.80 1.07
N GLY A 292 -15.50 -11.57 0.96
CA GLY A 292 -14.91 -10.81 2.05
C GLY A 292 -13.46 -11.14 2.34
N LYS A 293 -12.78 -11.93 1.51
CA LYS A 293 -11.34 -12.24 1.65
C LYS A 293 -10.50 -11.06 1.21
N ILE A 294 -9.86 -10.40 2.15
CA ILE A 294 -8.99 -9.25 1.91
C ILE A 294 -7.86 -9.22 2.93
N VAL A 295 -6.68 -8.86 2.47
CA VAL A 295 -5.50 -8.55 3.28
C VAL A 295 -5.16 -7.08 3.11
N ALA A 296 -5.07 -6.34 4.19
CA ALA A 296 -4.54 -4.99 4.17
C ALA A 296 -3.08 -4.97 4.62
N LEU A 297 -2.28 -4.13 3.96
CA LEU A 297 -0.88 -3.86 4.32
C LEU A 297 -0.72 -2.38 4.64
N GLY A 298 0.36 -2.01 5.31
CA GLY A 298 0.75 -0.62 5.49
C GLY A 298 1.17 0.02 4.16
N GLY A 299 2.36 0.58 4.09
CA GLY A 299 2.91 1.24 2.91
C GLY A 299 3.74 2.47 3.25
N GLY A 300 3.85 3.41 2.30
CA GLY A 300 4.45 4.71 2.51
C GLY A 300 3.67 5.59 3.47
N GLY A 301 4.17 6.79 3.70
CA GLY A 301 3.62 7.79 4.61
C GLY A 301 4.71 8.35 5.50
N TYR A 302 5.00 9.66 5.33
CA TYR A 302 6.18 10.30 5.88
C TYR A 302 5.84 11.47 6.80
N ASP A 303 4.57 11.83 6.90
CA ASP A 303 4.05 12.61 8.02
C ASP A 303 3.67 11.66 9.17
N TRP A 304 4.68 11.26 9.95
CA TRP A 304 4.58 10.18 10.94
C TRP A 304 3.56 10.44 12.05
N TYR A 305 3.47 11.70 12.51
CA TYR A 305 2.69 12.04 13.70
C TYR A 305 1.26 12.45 13.40
N ARG A 306 1.03 13.15 12.27
CA ARG A 306 -0.29 13.69 11.97
C ARG A 306 -1.13 12.78 11.07
N VAL A 307 -0.50 12.16 10.07
CA VAL A 307 -1.23 11.45 9.00
C VAL A 307 -1.28 9.96 9.23
N VAL A 308 -0.12 9.29 9.30
CA VAL A 308 -0.03 7.83 9.29
C VAL A 308 -0.89 7.16 10.37
N PRO A 309 -0.86 7.57 11.65
CA PRO A 309 -1.65 6.90 12.68
C PRO A 309 -3.15 7.01 12.43
N ARG A 310 -3.62 8.16 11.92
CA ARG A 310 -5.03 8.35 11.55
C ARG A 310 -5.42 7.49 10.36
N ALA A 311 -4.63 7.53 9.28
CA ALA A 311 -4.90 6.80 8.05
C ALA A 311 -4.97 5.29 8.28
N TRP A 312 -3.96 4.71 8.94
CA TRP A 312 -3.92 3.28 9.19
C TRP A 312 -4.94 2.82 10.25
N SER A 313 -5.32 3.69 11.18
CA SER A 313 -6.46 3.39 12.06
C SER A 313 -7.79 3.33 11.31
N GLN A 314 -7.98 4.10 10.23
CA GLN A 314 -9.17 3.98 9.38
C GLN A 314 -9.17 2.66 8.58
N VAL A 315 -7.98 2.19 8.16
CA VAL A 315 -7.85 0.84 7.57
C VAL A 315 -8.31 -0.21 8.60
N PHE A 316 -7.83 -0.12 9.83
CA PHE A 316 -8.25 -1.02 10.90
C PHE A 316 -9.77 -1.00 11.12
N ALA A 317 -10.40 0.18 11.18
CA ALA A 317 -11.85 0.31 11.33
C ALA A 317 -12.61 -0.40 10.20
N ALA A 318 -12.21 -0.19 8.94
CA ALA A 318 -12.83 -0.84 7.79
C ALA A 318 -12.67 -2.36 7.83
N MET A 319 -11.46 -2.85 8.16
CA MET A 319 -11.15 -4.28 8.19
C MET A 319 -11.90 -5.00 9.33
N THR A 320 -12.17 -4.35 10.43
CA THR A 320 -12.99 -4.87 11.53
C THR A 320 -14.50 -4.72 11.31
N GLY A 321 -14.90 -4.01 10.25
CA GLY A 321 -16.32 -3.72 9.95
C GLY A 321 -16.91 -2.64 10.84
N GLN A 322 -16.10 -1.84 11.48
CA GLN A 322 -16.53 -0.68 12.28
C GLN A 322 -16.79 0.54 11.39
N ALA A 323 -17.58 1.46 11.91
CA ALA A 323 -17.69 2.78 11.32
C ALA A 323 -16.36 3.54 11.40
N PRO A 324 -16.07 4.43 10.45
CA PRO A 324 -14.85 5.26 10.49
C PRO A 324 -14.75 6.05 11.81
N PHE A 325 -13.53 6.16 12.32
CA PHE A 325 -13.25 6.96 13.51
C PHE A 325 -13.42 8.45 13.21
N ARG A 326 -14.13 9.15 14.07
CA ARG A 326 -14.46 10.57 13.91
C ARG A 326 -14.38 11.31 15.25
N GLY A 327 -14.44 12.65 15.20
CA GLY A 327 -14.38 13.51 16.37
C GLY A 327 -12.95 13.72 16.88
N GLU A 328 -12.79 13.72 18.21
CA GLU A 328 -11.49 13.97 18.85
C GLU A 328 -10.67 12.71 19.01
N ILE A 329 -9.35 12.85 18.88
CA ILE A 329 -8.37 11.81 19.18
C ILE A 329 -8.16 11.73 20.70
N PRO A 330 -7.96 10.53 21.30
CA PRO A 330 -7.79 10.38 22.74
C PRO A 330 -6.68 11.30 23.31
N THR A 331 -7.02 12.10 24.31
CA THR A 331 -6.09 13.04 24.96
C THR A 331 -4.89 12.33 25.59
N SER A 332 -5.04 11.08 26.03
CA SER A 332 -3.95 10.24 26.56
C SER A 332 -2.88 10.01 25.51
N TRP A 333 -3.28 9.69 24.27
CA TRP A 333 -2.37 9.51 23.13
C TRP A 333 -1.70 10.82 22.72
N GLN A 334 -2.47 11.91 22.64
CA GLN A 334 -1.92 13.23 22.32
C GLN A 334 -0.83 13.64 23.33
N LYS A 335 -1.06 13.42 24.64
CA LYS A 335 -0.08 13.73 25.70
C LYS A 335 1.17 12.86 25.60
N ARG A 336 1.02 11.55 25.31
CA ARG A 336 2.17 10.64 25.12
C ARG A 336 3.14 11.16 24.06
N TRP A 337 2.62 11.73 22.98
CA TRP A 337 3.40 12.15 21.82
C TRP A 337 3.58 13.66 21.68
N SER A 338 3.20 14.46 22.69
CA SER A 338 3.22 15.94 22.66
C SER A 338 4.61 16.56 22.62
N GLY A 339 5.68 15.84 22.96
CA GLY A 339 7.06 16.34 23.02
C GLY A 339 7.79 16.34 21.67
N GLN A 340 7.11 16.04 20.57
CA GLN A 340 7.70 15.96 19.25
C GLN A 340 7.71 17.33 18.53
N GLU A 341 8.61 17.53 17.58
CA GLU A 341 8.68 18.74 16.76
C GLU A 341 7.36 19.00 16.02
N THR A 342 6.76 17.93 15.47
CA THR A 342 5.43 17.96 14.89
C THR A 342 4.42 17.42 15.90
N PRO A 343 3.54 18.26 16.47
CA PRO A 343 2.57 17.80 17.46
C PRO A 343 1.53 16.88 16.83
N PRO A 344 1.03 15.86 17.58
CA PRO A 344 -0.03 14.99 17.11
C PRO A 344 -1.33 15.78 16.88
N PRO A 345 -2.21 15.31 15.97
CA PRO A 345 -3.48 15.95 15.68
C PRO A 345 -4.44 15.77 16.86
N THR A 346 -5.38 16.70 16.99
CA THR A 346 -6.44 16.65 18.01
C THR A 346 -7.73 15.98 17.50
N HIS A 347 -7.90 15.90 16.18
CA HIS A 347 -9.10 15.37 15.53
C HIS A 347 -8.75 14.35 14.46
N TRP A 348 -9.72 13.47 14.17
CA TRP A 348 -9.62 12.48 13.10
C TRP A 348 -9.62 13.11 11.73
N HIS A 349 -10.39 14.19 11.53
CA HIS A 349 -10.45 14.93 10.27
C HIS A 349 -9.45 16.09 10.27
N ASP A 350 -9.09 16.48 9.07
CA ASP A 350 -8.26 17.66 8.86
C ASP A 350 -9.09 18.95 9.03
N PRO A 351 -8.44 20.09 9.37
CA PRO A 351 -9.12 21.37 9.35
C PRO A 351 -9.61 21.72 7.93
N THR A 352 -10.74 22.40 7.84
CA THR A 352 -11.29 22.82 6.53
C THR A 352 -11.24 24.36 6.43
N PRO A 353 -10.52 24.92 5.44
CA PRO A 353 -9.68 24.22 4.44
C PRO A 353 -8.32 23.79 5.02
N LEU A 354 -7.80 22.63 4.54
CA LEU A 354 -6.44 22.20 4.88
C LEU A 354 -5.38 22.96 4.08
N TYR A 355 -5.70 23.32 2.83
CA TYR A 355 -4.85 24.06 1.89
C TYR A 355 -5.70 25.02 1.06
N PRO A 356 -5.09 26.03 0.40
CA PRO A 356 -5.80 26.94 -0.50
C PRO A 356 -6.44 26.20 -1.68
N THR A 357 -7.53 26.74 -2.21
CA THR A 357 -8.16 26.20 -3.43
C THR A 357 -7.15 26.09 -4.58
N ILE A 358 -7.13 24.95 -5.23
CA ILE A 358 -6.22 24.67 -6.36
C ILE A 358 -6.87 25.24 -7.64
N PRO A 359 -6.25 26.25 -8.28
CA PRO A 359 -6.86 26.91 -9.45
C PRO A 359 -7.10 25.97 -10.64
N ARG A 360 -6.27 24.93 -10.78
CA ARG A 360 -6.34 23.94 -11.87
C ARG A 360 -7.19 22.72 -11.54
N ARG A 361 -7.96 22.75 -10.46
CA ARG A 361 -8.79 21.60 -10.04
C ARG A 361 -9.61 20.99 -11.18
N PRO A 362 -10.43 21.74 -11.95
CA PRO A 362 -11.24 21.15 -13.02
C PRO A 362 -10.39 20.47 -14.12
N GLU A 363 -9.24 21.05 -14.46
CA GLU A 363 -8.33 20.47 -15.44
C GLU A 363 -7.71 19.14 -14.93
N ILE A 364 -7.35 19.08 -13.65
CA ILE A 364 -6.79 17.89 -13.03
C ILE A 364 -7.86 16.78 -12.97
N GLU A 365 -9.05 17.10 -12.55
CA GLU A 365 -10.19 16.18 -12.48
C GLU A 365 -10.52 15.57 -13.84
N GLU A 366 -10.61 16.41 -14.88
CA GLU A 366 -10.84 15.95 -16.26
C GLU A 366 -9.73 15.00 -16.74
N LYS A 367 -8.46 15.36 -16.53
CA LYS A 367 -7.32 14.53 -16.92
C LYS A 367 -7.30 13.18 -16.20
N ASN A 368 -7.57 13.17 -14.91
CA ASN A 368 -7.62 11.95 -14.14
C ASN A 368 -8.74 11.03 -14.65
N TRP A 369 -9.91 11.60 -14.93
CA TRP A 369 -11.02 10.84 -15.51
C TRP A 369 -10.71 10.29 -16.90
N GLU A 370 -10.07 11.06 -17.76
CA GLU A 370 -9.60 10.60 -19.08
C GLU A 370 -8.56 9.47 -18.93
N THR A 371 -7.69 9.53 -17.91
CA THR A 371 -6.75 8.46 -17.62
C THR A 371 -7.48 7.16 -17.26
N VAL A 372 -8.49 7.22 -16.39
CA VAL A 372 -9.32 6.07 -16.02
C VAL A 372 -10.04 5.50 -17.25
N LYS A 373 -10.65 6.35 -18.07
CA LYS A 373 -11.31 5.89 -19.31
C LYS A 373 -10.32 5.18 -20.24
N ARG A 374 -9.14 5.76 -20.48
CA ARG A 374 -8.10 5.16 -21.33
C ARG A 374 -7.62 3.82 -20.79
N LEU A 375 -7.55 3.66 -19.47
CA LEU A 375 -7.18 2.39 -18.84
C LEU A 375 -8.23 1.33 -19.15
N ILE A 376 -9.47 1.61 -18.84
CA ILE A 376 -10.58 0.63 -18.84
C ILE A 376 -11.06 0.30 -20.26
N TRP A 377 -11.04 1.28 -21.17
CA TRP A 377 -11.65 1.23 -22.49
C TRP A 377 -11.39 -0.04 -23.32
N PRO A 378 -10.16 -0.61 -23.35
CA PRO A 378 -9.89 -1.82 -24.12
C PRO A 378 -10.57 -3.09 -23.57
N PHE A 379 -11.02 -3.08 -22.32
CA PHE A 379 -11.40 -4.27 -21.57
C PHE A 379 -12.91 -4.33 -21.27
N VAL A 380 -13.68 -3.29 -21.60
CA VAL A 380 -15.10 -3.23 -21.27
C VAL A 380 -15.99 -3.26 -22.52
N SER A 381 -17.25 -3.68 -22.33
CA SER A 381 -18.27 -3.72 -23.39
C SER A 381 -18.62 -2.32 -23.94
N ASP A 382 -19.18 -2.26 -25.14
CA ASP A 382 -19.61 -0.99 -25.74
C ASP A 382 -20.74 -0.31 -24.95
N GLU A 383 -21.57 -1.10 -24.26
CA GLU A 383 -22.58 -0.54 -23.34
C GLU A 383 -21.90 0.15 -22.15
N ARG A 384 -20.88 -0.48 -21.55
CA ARG A 384 -20.13 0.11 -20.44
C ARG A 384 -19.35 1.36 -20.88
N LYS A 385 -18.79 1.36 -22.08
CA LYS A 385 -18.16 2.55 -22.68
C LYS A 385 -19.11 3.74 -22.75
N LYS A 386 -20.37 3.51 -23.19
CA LYS A 386 -21.40 4.54 -23.21
C LYS A 386 -21.72 5.07 -21.81
N GLN A 387 -21.83 4.20 -20.82
CA GLN A 387 -22.04 4.61 -19.42
C GLN A 387 -20.89 5.45 -18.89
N LEU A 388 -19.63 5.02 -19.08
CA LEU A 388 -18.44 5.77 -18.66
C LEU A 388 -18.33 7.15 -19.34
N THR A 389 -18.89 7.30 -20.55
CA THR A 389 -18.93 8.58 -21.25
C THR A 389 -20.07 9.47 -20.73
N ALA A 390 -21.24 8.88 -20.42
CA ALA A 390 -22.40 9.62 -19.94
C ALA A 390 -22.29 10.05 -18.47
N THR A 391 -21.51 9.34 -17.68
CA THR A 391 -21.29 9.62 -16.24
C THR A 391 -20.07 10.49 -15.98
N SER A 392 -19.50 11.14 -17.00
CA SER A 392 -18.44 12.12 -16.73
C SER A 392 -18.98 13.20 -15.80
N PRO A 393 -18.52 13.28 -14.55
CA PRO A 393 -18.98 14.30 -13.60
C PRO A 393 -18.50 15.71 -14.02
N TYR A 394 -17.71 15.78 -15.08
CA TYR A 394 -17.02 16.97 -15.58
C TYR A 394 -17.45 17.35 -17.02
N SER A 395 -18.54 16.76 -17.56
CA SER A 395 -19.11 17.23 -18.83
C SER A 395 -19.63 18.65 -18.61
N ILE A 396 -18.92 19.62 -19.14
CA ILE A 396 -19.38 21.00 -19.29
C ILE A 396 -20.52 20.96 -20.32
N ASP A 397 -21.77 21.17 -19.87
CA ASP A 397 -22.90 21.49 -20.74
C ASP A 397 -22.66 22.82 -21.42
#